data_f6592f4984714894ed0fc8b2dd029a3a
#
_entry.id   f6592f4984714894ed0fc8b2dd029a3a
#
_cell.length_a   1.000
_cell.length_b   1.000
_cell.length_c   1.000
_cell.angle_alpha   90.00
_cell.angle_beta   90.00
_cell.angle_gamma   90.00
#
_symmetry.space_group_name_H-M   'P 1'
#
loop_
_entity.id
_entity.type
_entity.pdbx_description
1 polymer ?
#
loop_
_entity_poly.entity_id
_entity_poly.type
_entity_poly.pdbx_seq_one_letter_code
_entity_poly.pdbx_strand_id
1 'polypeptide(L)'
;MIIIFRKIPVVLVGSLLLSIGINGFLVPHYLLDGGTIGIALILHYYFEFPTGVTMIILGFPLCWFAWVYERTYFYNSFYGLVISSLLIDWLEPIKDQFQLSVFPSVIFGGVCIGTGIGLMLRYETSTGGTDLLAQLISKAFSLNIGIVILIIDGFIITAGLPLLGPKTFLFSCSTIFIGGMTTSLLTKKE
;
A
#
# COMPACT_ATOMS: atom_id res chain seq x y z
N MET A 1 -12.30 12.32 -20.24
CA MET A 1 -11.03 13.06 -20.13
C MET A 1 -10.97 13.95 -18.89
N ILE A 2 -11.99 14.75 -18.57
CA ILE A 2 -12.03 15.64 -17.37
C ILE A 2 -11.92 14.89 -16.03
N ILE A 3 -12.46 13.69 -15.93
CA ILE A 3 -12.44 12.88 -14.68
C ILE A 3 -11.02 12.41 -14.33
N ILE A 4 -10.19 12.12 -15.33
CA ILE A 4 -8.80 11.67 -15.12
C ILE A 4 -7.96 12.82 -14.55
N PHE A 5 -8.13 14.05 -15.04
CA PHE A 5 -7.40 15.23 -14.54
C PHE A 5 -7.65 15.54 -13.05
N ARG A 6 -8.82 15.22 -12.53
CA ARG A 6 -9.13 15.39 -11.09
C ARG A 6 -8.51 14.29 -10.21
N LYS A 7 -8.23 13.12 -10.78
CA LYS A 7 -7.64 11.97 -10.04
C LYS A 7 -6.11 12.03 -9.96
N ILE A 8 -5.44 12.66 -10.91
CA ILE A 8 -3.97 12.77 -10.94
C ILE A 8 -3.39 13.42 -9.66
N PRO A 9 -3.87 14.57 -9.17
CA PRO A 9 -3.35 15.18 -7.95
C PRO A 9 -3.52 14.27 -6.73
N VAL A 10 -4.64 13.55 -6.67
CA VAL A 10 -4.93 12.62 -5.57
C VAL A 10 -3.96 11.44 -5.59
N VAL A 11 -3.72 10.88 -6.78
CA VAL A 11 -2.74 9.80 -6.96
C VAL A 11 -1.34 10.26 -6.59
N LEU A 12 -0.93 11.45 -7.02
CA LEU A 12 0.39 12.01 -6.68
C LEU A 12 0.56 12.21 -5.17
N VAL A 13 -0.41 12.85 -4.51
CA VAL A 13 -0.34 13.08 -3.06
C VAL A 13 -0.42 11.75 -2.30
N GLY A 14 -1.32 10.85 -2.69
CA GLY A 14 -1.45 9.53 -2.07
C GLY A 14 -0.18 8.69 -2.23
N SER A 15 0.41 8.67 -3.43
CA SER A 15 1.65 7.96 -3.71
C SER A 15 2.86 8.56 -2.99
N LEU A 16 2.92 9.90 -2.84
CA LEU A 16 3.95 10.57 -2.04
C LEU A 16 3.87 10.18 -0.57
N LEU A 17 2.68 10.24 0.03
CA LEU A 17 2.48 9.83 1.42
C LEU A 17 2.85 8.35 1.63
N LEU A 18 2.45 7.49 0.69
CA LEU A 18 2.79 6.08 0.69
C LEU A 18 4.30 5.88 0.65
N SER A 19 4.99 6.54 -0.29
CA SER A 19 6.44 6.41 -0.48
C SER A 19 7.24 6.92 0.72
N ILE A 20 6.82 8.04 1.33
CA ILE A 20 7.41 8.55 2.58
C ILE A 20 7.14 7.56 3.73
N GLY A 21 5.94 7.02 3.81
CA GLY A 21 5.58 6.01 4.81
C GLY A 21 6.48 4.77 4.73
N ILE A 22 6.66 4.24 3.53
CA ILE A 22 7.49 3.05 3.29
C ILE A 22 8.96 3.36 3.52
N ASN A 23 9.54 4.30 2.78
CA ASN A 23 10.99 4.52 2.80
C ASN A 23 11.46 5.25 4.06
N GLY A 24 10.65 6.17 4.62
CA GLY A 24 11.04 6.92 5.80
C GLY A 24 10.83 6.16 7.11
N PHE A 25 9.85 5.27 7.18
CA PHE A 25 9.48 4.66 8.46
C PHE A 25 9.52 3.13 8.46
N LEU A 26 9.15 2.43 7.38
CA LEU A 26 9.15 0.97 7.38
C LEU A 26 10.51 0.39 7.03
N VAL A 27 11.11 0.82 5.92
CA VAL A 27 12.37 0.26 5.40
C VAL A 27 13.50 0.35 6.42
N PRO A 28 13.74 1.47 7.16
CA PRO A 28 14.81 1.55 8.15
C PRO A 28 14.71 0.53 9.30
N HIS A 29 13.53 0.01 9.55
CA HIS A 29 13.26 -0.94 10.65
C HIS A 29 12.89 -2.33 10.18
N TYR A 30 13.03 -2.64 8.88
CA TYR A 30 12.62 -3.91 8.28
C TYR A 30 11.15 -4.25 8.54
N LEU A 31 10.29 -3.22 8.71
CA LEU A 31 8.87 -3.42 8.92
C LEU A 31 8.20 -3.77 7.60
N LEU A 32 7.15 -4.55 7.67
CA LEU A 32 6.30 -4.84 6.52
C LEU A 32 5.03 -4.02 6.54
N ASP A 33 4.56 -3.72 5.35
CA ASP A 33 3.17 -3.39 5.08
C ASP A 33 2.41 -4.65 4.64
N GLY A 34 1.14 -4.51 4.38
CA GLY A 34 0.33 -5.60 3.85
C GLY A 34 0.39 -5.72 2.34
N GLY A 35 -0.31 -6.71 1.82
CA GLY A 35 -0.58 -6.84 0.41
C GLY A 35 0.64 -7.03 -0.48
N THR A 36 0.52 -6.54 -1.71
CA THR A 36 1.61 -6.58 -2.70
C THR A 36 2.82 -5.76 -2.25
N ILE A 37 2.61 -4.68 -1.50
CA ILE A 37 3.69 -3.87 -0.93
C ILE A 37 4.49 -4.70 0.07
N GLY A 38 3.82 -5.46 0.95
CA GLY A 38 4.48 -6.35 1.90
C GLY A 38 5.33 -7.42 1.22
N ILE A 39 4.81 -8.04 0.16
CA ILE A 39 5.59 -9.01 -0.63
C ILE A 39 6.78 -8.32 -1.30
N ALA A 40 6.60 -7.12 -1.85
CA ALA A 40 7.67 -6.36 -2.47
C ALA A 40 8.77 -5.99 -1.46
N LEU A 41 8.40 -5.60 -0.23
CA LEU A 41 9.33 -5.32 0.84
C LEU A 41 10.11 -6.58 1.29
N ILE A 42 9.45 -7.74 1.37
CA ILE A 42 10.15 -9.01 1.64
C ILE A 42 11.22 -9.26 0.58
N LEU A 43 10.89 -9.11 -0.70
CA LEU A 43 11.85 -9.30 -1.79
C LEU A 43 12.96 -8.24 -1.77
N HIS A 44 12.64 -7.03 -1.38
CA HIS A 44 13.64 -5.97 -1.17
C HIS A 44 14.63 -6.32 -0.06
N TYR A 45 14.15 -6.79 1.09
CA TYR A 45 15.00 -7.09 2.26
C TYR A 45 15.91 -8.31 2.06
N TYR A 46 15.49 -9.30 1.29
CA TYR A 46 16.24 -10.55 1.09
C TYR A 46 17.05 -10.60 -0.20
N PHE A 47 16.58 -9.92 -1.24
CA PHE A 47 17.17 -10.02 -2.58
C PHE A 47 17.61 -8.65 -3.12
N GLU A 48 17.45 -7.58 -2.35
CA GLU A 48 17.78 -6.20 -2.76
C GLU A 48 17.06 -5.74 -4.04
N PHE A 49 15.93 -6.36 -4.40
CA PHE A 49 15.14 -5.92 -5.54
C PHE A 49 14.49 -4.56 -5.26
N PRO A 50 14.45 -3.64 -6.25
CA PRO A 50 13.73 -2.38 -6.10
C PRO A 50 12.26 -2.63 -5.76
N THR A 51 11.79 -1.99 -4.69
CA THR A 51 10.42 -2.21 -4.17
C THR A 51 9.36 -1.85 -5.20
N GLY A 52 9.52 -0.70 -5.89
CA GLY A 52 8.58 -0.23 -6.89
C GLY A 52 8.54 -1.12 -8.12
N VAL A 53 9.70 -1.57 -8.64
CA VAL A 53 9.73 -2.53 -9.76
C VAL A 53 9.01 -3.83 -9.38
N THR A 54 9.26 -4.33 -8.18
CA THR A 54 8.59 -5.54 -7.67
C THR A 54 7.08 -5.35 -7.56
N MET A 55 6.63 -4.18 -7.11
CA MET A 55 5.22 -3.82 -7.05
C MET A 55 4.56 -3.83 -8.45
N ILE A 56 5.25 -3.33 -9.48
CA ILE A 56 4.74 -3.38 -10.86
C ILE A 56 4.56 -4.83 -11.31
N ILE A 57 5.56 -5.67 -11.08
CA ILE A 57 5.53 -7.08 -11.49
C ILE A 57 4.38 -7.83 -10.79
N LEU A 58 4.21 -7.63 -9.49
CA LEU A 58 3.16 -8.29 -8.70
C LEU A 58 1.78 -7.67 -8.94
N GLY A 59 1.70 -6.36 -9.16
CA GLY A 59 0.44 -5.65 -9.39
C GLY A 59 -0.11 -5.82 -10.79
N PHE A 60 0.76 -6.08 -11.79
CA PHE A 60 0.32 -6.23 -13.18
C PHE A 60 -0.73 -7.34 -13.38
N PRO A 61 -0.57 -8.57 -12.85
CA PRO A 61 -1.60 -9.61 -12.92
C PRO A 61 -2.92 -9.19 -12.29
N LEU A 62 -2.87 -8.46 -11.17
CA LEU A 62 -4.07 -7.99 -10.46
C LEU A 62 -4.78 -6.89 -11.26
N CYS A 63 -4.03 -5.97 -11.86
CA CYS A 63 -4.57 -5.00 -12.79
C CYS A 63 -5.18 -5.67 -14.03
N TRP A 64 -4.53 -6.71 -14.58
CA TRP A 64 -5.07 -7.48 -15.69
C TRP A 64 -6.40 -8.14 -15.34
N PHE A 65 -6.49 -8.70 -14.13
CA PHE A 65 -7.74 -9.26 -13.62
C PHE A 65 -8.84 -8.20 -13.53
N ALA A 66 -8.52 -7.00 -13.03
CA ALA A 66 -9.46 -5.89 -12.99
C ALA A 66 -9.93 -5.44 -14.39
N TRP A 67 -9.06 -5.52 -15.41
CA TRP A 67 -9.44 -5.24 -16.80
C TRP A 67 -10.60 -6.12 -17.28
N VAL A 68 -10.59 -7.41 -16.91
CA VAL A 68 -11.63 -8.37 -17.33
C VAL A 68 -12.96 -8.06 -16.64
N TYR A 69 -12.92 -7.68 -15.35
CA TYR A 69 -14.12 -7.45 -14.55
C TYR A 69 -14.67 -6.02 -14.67
N GLU A 70 -13.83 -5.02 -14.61
CA GLU A 70 -14.26 -3.62 -14.65
C GLU A 70 -13.14 -2.69 -15.16
N ARG A 71 -13.18 -2.34 -16.42
CA ARG A 71 -12.16 -1.56 -17.13
C ARG A 71 -11.86 -0.20 -16.47
N THR A 72 -12.86 0.41 -15.84
CA THR A 72 -12.69 1.71 -15.16
C THR A 72 -11.70 1.62 -14.00
N TYR A 73 -11.78 0.53 -13.20
CA TYR A 73 -10.84 0.29 -12.10
C TYR A 73 -9.44 -0.01 -12.61
N PHE A 74 -9.33 -0.75 -13.72
CA PHE A 74 -8.03 -0.98 -14.36
C PHE A 74 -7.32 0.33 -14.69
N TYR A 75 -7.94 1.22 -15.46
CA TYR A 75 -7.29 2.48 -15.84
C TYR A 75 -6.89 3.30 -14.62
N ASN A 76 -7.79 3.47 -13.66
CA ASN A 76 -7.54 4.24 -12.48
C ASN A 76 -6.40 3.65 -11.62
N SER A 77 -6.34 2.33 -11.47
CA SER A 77 -5.33 1.63 -10.66
C SER A 77 -3.99 1.51 -11.38
N PHE A 78 -3.99 1.38 -12.69
CA PHE A 78 -2.77 1.31 -13.47
C PHE A 78 -1.93 2.59 -13.32
N TYR A 79 -2.56 3.78 -13.40
CA TYR A 79 -1.86 5.03 -13.12
C TYR A 79 -1.33 5.08 -11.68
N GLY A 80 -2.13 4.63 -10.72
CA GLY A 80 -1.72 4.57 -9.33
C GLY A 80 -0.53 3.63 -9.12
N LEU A 81 -0.55 2.44 -9.72
CA LEU A 81 0.54 1.47 -9.69
C LEU A 81 1.85 2.08 -10.21
N VAL A 82 1.82 2.64 -11.40
CA VAL A 82 3.03 3.20 -12.02
C VAL A 82 3.57 4.39 -11.22
N ILE A 83 2.72 5.34 -10.83
CA ILE A 83 3.16 6.53 -10.10
C ILE A 83 3.67 6.17 -8.71
N SER A 84 2.97 5.32 -7.96
CA SER A 84 3.42 4.91 -6.61
C SER A 84 4.72 4.12 -6.67
N SER A 85 4.86 3.19 -7.61
CA SER A 85 6.07 2.40 -7.78
C SER A 85 7.29 3.26 -8.12
N LEU A 86 7.14 4.20 -9.05
CA LEU A 86 8.21 5.14 -9.41
C LEU A 86 8.60 6.04 -8.23
N LEU A 87 7.63 6.54 -7.47
CA LEU A 87 7.90 7.39 -6.31
C LEU A 87 8.54 6.61 -5.16
N ILE A 88 8.18 5.36 -4.94
CA ILE A 88 8.81 4.50 -3.92
C ILE A 88 10.29 4.31 -4.25
N ASP A 89 10.64 3.95 -5.49
CA ASP A 89 12.05 3.75 -5.86
C ASP A 89 12.82 5.08 -5.92
N TRP A 90 12.17 6.17 -6.37
CA TRP A 90 12.83 7.48 -6.42
C TRP A 90 13.10 8.06 -5.02
N LEU A 91 12.24 7.81 -4.04
CA LEU A 91 12.37 8.25 -2.67
C LEU A 91 13.13 7.27 -1.77
N GLU A 92 13.68 6.18 -2.31
CA GLU A 92 14.47 5.21 -1.53
C GLU A 92 15.62 5.88 -0.73
N PRO A 93 16.35 6.91 -1.23
CA PRO A 93 17.42 7.56 -0.44
C PRO A 93 16.96 8.24 0.85
N ILE A 94 15.64 8.44 1.03
CA ILE A 94 15.08 9.04 2.27
C ILE A 94 15.25 8.11 3.47
N LYS A 95 15.39 6.80 3.26
CA LYS A 95 15.55 5.81 4.35
C LYS A 95 16.69 6.15 5.32
N ASP A 96 17.73 6.80 4.84
CA ASP A 96 18.92 7.15 5.64
C ASP A 96 18.75 8.46 6.44
N GLN A 97 17.70 9.24 6.15
CA GLN A 97 17.47 10.55 6.77
C GLN A 97 16.56 10.49 8.00
N PHE A 98 15.67 9.49 8.09
CA PHE A 98 14.74 9.33 9.21
C PHE A 98 15.32 8.37 10.25
N GLN A 99 15.98 8.91 11.28
CA GLN A 99 16.54 8.13 12.40
C GLN A 99 15.57 8.12 13.59
N LEU A 100 14.32 7.75 13.36
CA LEU A 100 13.34 7.58 14.43
C LEU A 100 13.46 6.18 15.05
N SER A 101 13.05 6.05 16.33
CA SER A 101 12.91 4.71 16.92
C SER A 101 11.74 3.93 16.29
N VAL A 102 11.73 2.61 16.48
CA VAL A 102 10.72 1.71 15.85
C VAL A 102 9.29 2.12 16.21
N PHE A 103 9.04 2.54 17.45
CA PHE A 103 7.68 2.85 17.93
C PHE A 103 7.03 4.04 17.20
N PRO A 104 7.66 5.23 17.12
CA PRO A 104 7.15 6.31 16.29
C PRO A 104 7.04 5.94 14.82
N SER A 105 7.98 5.14 14.30
CA SER A 105 7.97 4.70 12.90
C SER A 105 6.75 3.85 12.57
N VAL A 106 6.32 2.98 13.47
CA VAL A 106 5.07 2.21 13.33
C VAL A 106 3.86 3.12 13.20
N ILE A 107 3.78 4.15 14.06
CA ILE A 107 2.62 5.06 14.08
C ILE A 107 2.62 5.95 12.85
N PHE A 108 3.72 6.67 12.59
CA PHE A 108 3.80 7.60 11.46
C PHE A 108 3.76 6.86 10.13
N GLY A 109 4.43 5.71 10.02
CA GLY A 109 4.39 4.86 8.84
C GLY A 109 2.98 4.38 8.54
N GLY A 110 2.29 3.79 9.52
CA GLY A 110 0.92 3.33 9.37
C GLY A 110 -0.06 4.45 9.01
N VAL A 111 0.05 5.64 9.64
CA VAL A 111 -0.78 6.80 9.32
C VAL A 111 -0.49 7.32 7.91
N CYS A 112 0.77 7.47 7.53
CA CYS A 112 1.15 7.94 6.19
C CYS A 112 0.66 6.98 5.09
N ILE A 113 0.91 5.68 5.25
CA ILE A 113 0.49 4.65 4.30
C ILE A 113 -1.03 4.59 4.23
N GLY A 114 -1.70 4.47 5.37
CA GLY A 114 -3.16 4.40 5.44
C GLY A 114 -3.84 5.65 4.90
N THR A 115 -3.26 6.84 5.11
CA THR A 115 -3.77 8.08 4.54
C THR A 115 -3.57 8.10 3.02
N GLY A 116 -2.40 7.71 2.54
CA GLY A 116 -2.09 7.64 1.11
C GLY A 116 -3.03 6.69 0.37
N ILE A 117 -3.14 5.45 0.85
CA ILE A 117 -4.05 4.43 0.27
C ILE A 117 -5.51 4.87 0.41
N GLY A 118 -5.92 5.33 1.61
CA GLY A 118 -7.29 5.77 1.87
C GLY A 118 -7.73 6.92 0.98
N LEU A 119 -6.84 7.89 0.75
CA LEU A 119 -7.08 9.00 -0.17
C LEU A 119 -7.28 8.50 -1.60
N MET A 120 -6.41 7.60 -2.08
CA MET A 120 -6.52 7.02 -3.42
C MET A 120 -7.83 6.23 -3.58
N LEU A 121 -8.16 5.38 -2.63
CA LEU A 121 -9.37 4.55 -2.66
C LEU A 121 -10.67 5.36 -2.58
N ARG A 122 -10.68 6.46 -1.83
CA ARG A 122 -11.83 7.38 -1.76
C ARG A 122 -12.18 7.97 -3.14
N TYR A 123 -11.18 8.14 -4.02
CA TYR A 123 -11.35 8.64 -5.38
C TYR A 123 -11.37 7.53 -6.44
N GLU A 124 -11.61 6.28 -6.00
CA GLU A 124 -11.68 5.10 -6.88
C GLU A 124 -10.40 4.86 -7.68
N THR A 125 -9.26 5.16 -7.06
CA THR A 125 -7.93 4.81 -7.53
C THR A 125 -7.28 3.88 -6.53
N SER A 126 -6.23 3.17 -6.91
CA SER A 126 -5.47 2.29 -6.01
C SER A 126 -4.02 2.18 -6.45
N THR A 127 -3.17 1.56 -5.63
CA THR A 127 -1.79 1.25 -5.99
C THR A 127 -1.67 0.07 -6.97
N GLY A 128 -2.81 -0.49 -7.41
CA GLY A 128 -2.85 -1.60 -8.37
C GLY A 128 -2.51 -2.96 -7.76
N GLY A 129 -2.37 -3.02 -6.46
CA GLY A 129 -2.07 -4.23 -5.71
C GLY A 129 -3.29 -4.91 -5.10
N THR A 130 -3.12 -5.50 -3.92
CA THR A 130 -4.21 -6.13 -3.16
C THR A 130 -5.28 -5.15 -2.71
N ASP A 131 -4.98 -3.87 -2.59
CA ASP A 131 -5.92 -2.77 -2.39
C ASP A 131 -6.94 -2.66 -3.54
N LEU A 132 -6.53 -2.95 -4.78
CA LEU A 132 -7.42 -3.06 -5.93
C LEU A 132 -8.39 -4.26 -5.77
N LEU A 133 -7.88 -5.42 -5.35
CA LEU A 133 -8.74 -6.57 -5.04
C LEU A 133 -9.70 -6.24 -3.90
N ALA A 134 -9.23 -5.60 -2.84
CA ALA A 134 -10.07 -5.18 -1.73
C ALA A 134 -11.18 -4.21 -2.19
N GLN A 135 -10.87 -3.32 -3.12
CA GLN A 135 -11.85 -2.41 -3.71
C GLN A 135 -12.94 -3.17 -4.50
N LEU A 136 -12.56 -4.16 -5.31
CA LEU A 136 -13.50 -4.99 -6.07
C LEU A 136 -14.38 -5.84 -5.13
N ILE A 137 -13.79 -6.47 -4.11
CA ILE A 137 -14.51 -7.26 -3.10
C ILE A 137 -15.45 -6.37 -2.29
N SER A 138 -14.97 -5.23 -1.81
CA SER A 138 -15.77 -4.25 -1.06
C SER A 138 -17.01 -3.81 -1.86
N LYS A 139 -16.85 -3.56 -3.16
CA LYS A 139 -17.95 -3.19 -4.05
C LYS A 139 -18.93 -4.34 -4.25
N ALA A 140 -18.45 -5.57 -4.44
CA ALA A 140 -19.30 -6.74 -4.68
C ALA A 140 -20.14 -7.12 -3.46
N PHE A 141 -19.57 -7.00 -2.24
CA PHE A 141 -20.19 -7.44 -1.00
C PHE A 141 -20.66 -6.29 -0.10
N SER A 142 -20.53 -5.03 -0.53
CA SER A 142 -20.88 -3.83 0.25
C SER A 142 -20.17 -3.78 1.63
N LEU A 143 -18.93 -4.29 1.70
CA LEU A 143 -18.11 -4.29 2.91
C LEU A 143 -17.28 -3.01 3.02
N ASN A 144 -16.84 -2.66 4.23
CA ASN A 144 -15.88 -1.59 4.41
C ASN A 144 -14.53 -2.00 3.82
N ILE A 145 -14.01 -1.18 2.91
CA ILE A 145 -12.78 -1.48 2.16
C ILE A 145 -11.56 -1.65 3.07
N GLY A 146 -11.45 -0.83 4.14
CA GLY A 146 -10.34 -0.94 5.09
C GLY A 146 -10.36 -2.25 5.88
N ILE A 147 -11.56 -2.80 6.16
CA ILE A 147 -11.67 -4.12 6.80
C ILE A 147 -11.22 -5.23 5.84
N VAL A 148 -11.60 -5.14 4.57
CA VAL A 148 -11.17 -6.12 3.56
C VAL A 148 -9.65 -6.08 3.38
N ILE A 149 -9.05 -4.87 3.34
CA ILE A 149 -7.59 -4.69 3.31
C ILE A 149 -6.96 -5.37 4.53
N LEU A 150 -7.42 -5.07 5.75
CA LEU A 150 -6.88 -5.66 6.97
C LEU A 150 -6.90 -7.20 6.96
N ILE A 151 -7.94 -7.81 6.40
CA ILE A 151 -8.05 -9.27 6.30
C ILE A 151 -7.00 -9.81 5.31
N ILE A 152 -6.92 -9.23 4.11
CA ILE A 152 -5.97 -9.66 3.08
C ILE A 152 -4.53 -9.50 3.59
N ASP A 153 -4.22 -8.35 4.15
CA ASP A 153 -2.89 -8.02 4.67
C ASP A 153 -2.51 -8.92 5.86
N GLY A 154 -3.47 -9.24 6.73
CA GLY A 154 -3.29 -10.17 7.83
C GLY A 154 -2.89 -11.57 7.36
N PHE A 155 -3.46 -12.08 6.27
CA PHE A 155 -3.05 -13.35 5.67
C PHE A 155 -1.62 -13.28 5.13
N ILE A 156 -1.26 -12.21 4.43
CA ILE A 156 0.06 -12.05 3.82
C ILE A 156 1.15 -11.94 4.88
N ILE A 157 0.93 -11.11 5.91
CA ILE A 157 1.94 -10.94 6.97
C ILE A 157 2.12 -12.22 7.80
N THR A 158 1.04 -12.98 8.01
CA THR A 158 1.12 -14.28 8.69
C THR A 158 1.97 -15.28 7.90
N ALA A 159 1.88 -15.27 6.59
CA ALA A 159 2.76 -16.05 5.72
C ALA A 159 4.22 -15.59 5.79
N GLY A 160 4.47 -14.30 6.07
CA GLY A 160 5.81 -13.72 6.27
C GLY A 160 6.43 -13.99 7.66
N LEU A 161 5.66 -14.49 8.63
CA LEU A 161 6.13 -14.71 10.02
C LEU A 161 7.45 -15.50 10.12
N PRO A 162 7.66 -16.61 9.38
CA PRO A 162 8.91 -17.38 9.45
C PRO A 162 10.14 -16.59 9.02
N LEU A 163 9.95 -15.55 8.20
CA LEU A 163 11.02 -14.76 7.60
C LEU A 163 11.43 -13.57 8.46
N LEU A 164 10.49 -12.96 9.18
CA LEU A 164 10.69 -11.67 9.85
C LEU A 164 11.18 -11.75 11.29
N GLY A 165 10.94 -12.86 11.94
CA GLY A 165 11.09 -12.97 13.38
C GLY A 165 9.98 -12.28 14.18
N PRO A 166 9.79 -12.68 15.47
CA PRO A 166 8.60 -12.33 16.23
C PRO A 166 8.47 -10.83 16.56
N LYS A 167 9.57 -10.13 16.75
CA LYS A 167 9.54 -8.68 17.08
C LYS A 167 9.09 -7.84 15.89
N THR A 168 9.73 -8.03 14.74
CA THR A 168 9.40 -7.31 13.50
C THR A 168 7.97 -7.61 13.07
N PHE A 169 7.53 -8.88 13.21
CA PHE A 169 6.17 -9.28 12.94
C PHE A 169 5.14 -8.49 13.79
N LEU A 170 5.33 -8.38 15.12
CA LEU A 170 4.41 -7.64 15.98
C LEU A 170 4.33 -6.16 15.61
N PHE A 171 5.45 -5.52 15.34
CA PHE A 171 5.47 -4.12 14.90
C PHE A 171 4.83 -3.93 13.52
N SER A 172 5.06 -4.84 12.59
CA SER A 172 4.41 -4.82 11.27
C SER A 172 2.89 -5.04 11.37
N CYS A 173 2.43 -5.95 12.22
CA CYS A 173 0.99 -6.08 12.52
C CYS A 173 0.39 -4.77 13.04
N SER A 174 1.11 -4.07 13.93
CA SER A 174 0.66 -2.79 14.47
C SER A 174 0.60 -1.71 13.38
N THR A 175 1.59 -1.66 12.47
CA THR A 175 1.61 -0.72 11.33
C THR A 175 0.41 -0.97 10.41
N ILE A 176 0.17 -2.23 10.03
CA ILE A 176 -0.96 -2.62 9.17
C ILE A 176 -2.29 -2.30 9.83
N PHE A 177 -2.42 -2.56 11.13
CA PHE A 177 -3.65 -2.23 11.86
C PHE A 177 -3.93 -0.72 11.86
N ILE A 178 -2.92 0.12 12.14
CA ILE A 178 -3.03 1.59 12.10
C ILE A 178 -3.36 2.05 10.67
N GLY A 179 -2.67 1.52 9.66
CA GLY A 179 -2.89 1.82 8.25
C GLY A 179 -4.31 1.47 7.81
N GLY A 180 -4.77 0.25 8.10
CA GLY A 180 -6.11 -0.20 7.77
C GLY A 180 -7.22 0.59 8.48
N MET A 181 -7.03 0.96 9.77
CA MET A 181 -7.95 1.85 10.48
C MET A 181 -8.01 3.23 9.82
N THR A 182 -6.85 3.83 9.51
CA THR A 182 -6.78 5.14 8.85
C THR A 182 -7.46 5.10 7.49
N THR A 183 -7.18 4.07 6.69
CA THR A 183 -7.85 3.83 5.40
C THR A 183 -9.37 3.69 5.56
N SER A 184 -9.81 2.90 6.54
CA SER A 184 -11.24 2.70 6.83
C SER A 184 -11.94 4.00 7.18
N LEU A 185 -11.33 4.86 7.99
CA LEU A 185 -11.89 6.16 8.36
C LEU A 185 -12.03 7.09 7.15
N LEU A 186 -11.04 7.12 6.26
CA LEU A 186 -11.04 8.00 5.08
C LEU A 186 -11.98 7.50 3.97
N THR A 187 -12.21 6.20 3.88
CA THR A 187 -13.06 5.58 2.86
C THR A 187 -14.51 5.41 3.29
N LYS A 188 -14.82 5.67 4.58
CA LYS A 188 -16.19 5.63 5.08
C LYS A 188 -17.01 6.70 4.35
N LYS A 189 -17.91 6.27 3.46
CA LYS A 189 -18.94 7.16 2.88
C LYS A 189 -19.93 7.48 4.00
N GLU A 190 -20.16 8.78 4.24
CA GLU A 190 -21.30 9.27 5.01
C GLU A 190 -22.62 8.88 4.34
#